data_7c2aadbedc48111d309c9f8566d7e92e
#
_entry.id   7c2aadbedc48111d309c9f8566d7e92e
#
_cell.length_a   1.000
_cell.length_b   1.000
_cell.length_c   1.000
_cell.angle_alpha   90.00
_cell.angle_beta   90.00
_cell.angle_gamma   90.00
#
_symmetry.space_group_name_H-M   'P 1'
#
loop_
_entity.id
_entity.type
_entity.pdbx_description
1 polymer ?
#
loop_
_entity_poly.entity_id
_entity_poly.type
_entity_poly.pdbx_seq_one_letter_code
_entity_poly.pdbx_strand_id
1 'polypeptide(L)'
;MAALADPIRCRMLLPLERHELTVNEICAVLQLPQSTVSRHLRTLADDGWVSSRRDGTSRFYAMAMSELDPGAQQLWPLIREQIAGTAGAEQDERRLKSVLSKRRSSCSAPLVPAICSRIKGHRRCAPGSRSCIAMP
;
A
#
# COMPACT_ATOMS: atom_id res chain seq x y z
N MET A 1 -7.87 17.48 5.54
CA MET A 1 -8.72 17.19 4.36
C MET A 1 -8.16 17.69 3.04
N ALA A 2 -7.14 18.55 3.03
CA ALA A 2 -6.50 19.02 1.79
C ALA A 2 -5.79 17.92 0.98
N ALA A 3 -5.41 16.81 1.61
CA ALA A 3 -4.72 15.71 0.96
C ALA A 3 -5.50 15.10 -0.22
N LEU A 4 -6.82 15.02 -0.13
CA LEU A 4 -7.65 14.38 -1.17
C LEU A 4 -8.10 15.33 -2.29
N ALA A 5 -7.73 16.60 -2.24
CA ALA A 5 -8.05 17.58 -3.28
C ALA A 5 -7.29 17.35 -4.61
N ASP A 6 -6.24 16.53 -4.58
CA ASP A 6 -5.40 16.23 -5.74
C ASP A 6 -5.70 14.83 -6.28
N PRO A 7 -6.13 14.68 -7.53
CA PRO A 7 -6.45 13.38 -8.12
C PRO A 7 -5.26 12.42 -8.17
N ILE A 8 -4.02 12.93 -8.24
CA ILE A 8 -2.82 12.11 -8.23
C ILE A 8 -2.65 11.43 -6.86
N ARG A 9 -2.89 12.17 -5.77
CA ARG A 9 -2.83 11.62 -4.41
C ARG A 9 -3.90 10.55 -4.18
N CYS A 10 -5.10 10.78 -4.67
CA CYS A 10 -6.16 9.78 -4.59
C CYS A 10 -5.82 8.51 -5.39
N ARG A 11 -5.27 8.65 -6.61
CA ARG A 11 -4.78 7.51 -7.40
C ARG A 11 -3.64 6.76 -6.70
N MET A 12 -2.79 7.47 -5.97
CA MET A 12 -1.70 6.88 -5.19
C MET A 12 -2.22 6.02 -4.02
N LEU A 13 -3.31 6.41 -3.39
CA LEU A 13 -3.92 5.66 -2.29
C LEU A 13 -4.53 4.33 -2.74
N LEU A 14 -5.01 4.20 -3.97
CA LEU A 14 -5.61 2.95 -4.48
C LEU A 14 -4.69 1.72 -4.33
N PRO A 15 -3.44 1.74 -4.84
CA PRO A 15 -2.53 0.62 -4.66
C PRO A 15 -2.06 0.47 -3.21
N LEU A 16 -1.94 1.56 -2.45
CA LEU A 16 -1.49 1.55 -1.05
C LEU A 16 -2.54 1.02 -0.07
N GLU A 17 -3.81 1.00 -0.47
CA GLU A 17 -4.90 0.38 0.31
C GLU A 17 -4.69 -1.13 0.48
N ARG A 18 -4.15 -1.78 -0.54
CA ARG A 18 -4.03 -3.25 -0.62
C ARG A 18 -2.60 -3.76 -0.46
N HIS A 19 -1.62 -2.94 -0.78
CA HIS A 19 -0.22 -3.34 -0.87
C HIS A 19 0.70 -2.33 -0.20
N GLU A 20 1.73 -2.84 0.44
CA GLU A 20 2.86 -2.03 0.87
C GLU A 20 3.84 -1.86 -0.30
N LEU A 21 4.12 -0.63 -0.68
CA LEU A 21 4.96 -0.30 -1.82
C LEU A 21 6.11 0.64 -1.42
N THR A 22 7.23 0.49 -2.08
CA THR A 22 8.35 1.43 -2.01
C THR A 22 8.11 2.63 -2.92
N VAL A 23 8.84 3.73 -2.70
CA VAL A 23 8.77 4.91 -3.58
C VAL A 23 9.02 4.55 -5.04
N ASN A 24 10.01 3.70 -5.31
CA ASN A 24 10.34 3.27 -6.68
C ASN A 24 9.22 2.48 -7.35
N GLU A 25 8.54 1.62 -6.59
CA GLU A 25 7.39 0.87 -7.09
C GLU A 25 6.20 1.78 -7.37
N ILE A 26 5.94 2.75 -6.51
CA ILE A 26 4.89 3.76 -6.72
C ILE A 26 5.21 4.60 -7.97
N CYS A 27 6.46 5.00 -8.17
CA CYS A 27 6.90 5.69 -9.39
C CYS A 27 6.64 4.84 -10.64
N ALA A 28 6.94 3.56 -10.59
CA ALA A 28 6.71 2.64 -11.69
C ALA A 28 5.23 2.43 -12.01
N VAL A 29 4.38 2.39 -10.99
CA VAL A 29 2.91 2.26 -11.12
C VAL A 29 2.31 3.52 -11.72
N LEU A 30 2.58 4.67 -11.14
CA LEU A 30 1.96 5.95 -11.52
C LEU A 30 2.66 6.65 -12.70
N GLN A 31 3.85 6.18 -13.09
CA GLN A 31 4.70 6.81 -14.11
C GLN A 31 5.02 8.28 -13.79
N LEU A 32 5.34 8.56 -12.54
CA LEU A 32 5.69 9.88 -12.04
C LEU A 32 7.14 9.94 -11.56
N PRO A 33 7.78 11.12 -11.61
CA PRO A 33 9.11 11.34 -11.06
C PRO A 33 9.13 11.10 -9.55
N GLN A 34 10.25 10.58 -9.04
CA GLN A 34 10.44 10.28 -7.61
C GLN A 34 10.22 11.51 -6.72
N SER A 35 10.66 12.69 -7.16
CA SER A 35 10.47 13.94 -6.42
C SER A 35 8.98 14.29 -6.22
N THR A 36 8.17 14.06 -7.24
CA THR A 36 6.71 14.27 -7.20
C THR A 36 6.05 13.26 -6.27
N VAL A 37 6.37 11.97 -6.43
CA VAL A 37 5.84 10.90 -5.57
C VAL A 37 6.22 11.13 -4.11
N SER A 38 7.47 11.47 -3.83
CA SER A 38 7.93 11.74 -2.46
C SER A 38 7.23 12.93 -1.82
N ARG A 39 6.95 13.99 -2.59
CA ARG A 39 6.18 15.15 -2.11
C ARG A 39 4.74 14.75 -1.74
N HIS A 40 4.06 14.02 -2.62
CA HIS A 40 2.69 13.57 -2.37
C HIS A 40 2.61 12.60 -1.19
N LEU A 41 3.55 11.66 -1.08
CA LEU A 41 3.63 10.75 0.07
C LEU A 41 3.82 11.49 1.38
N ARG A 42 4.65 12.54 1.38
CA ARG A 42 4.84 13.37 2.57
C ARG A 42 3.55 14.06 3.00
N THR A 43 2.85 14.70 2.05
CA THR A 43 1.55 15.34 2.34
C THR A 43 0.53 14.32 2.86
N LEU A 44 0.46 13.13 2.26
CA LEU A 44 -0.44 12.06 2.71
C LEU A 44 -0.06 11.52 4.09
N ALA A 45 1.23 11.47 4.41
CA ALA A 45 1.70 11.05 5.73
C ALA A 45 1.43 12.12 6.80
N ASP A 46 1.64 13.40 6.46
CA ASP A 46 1.36 14.54 7.35
C ASP A 46 -0.13 14.62 7.71
N ASP A 47 -1.02 14.29 6.77
CA ASP A 47 -2.47 14.22 6.98
C ASP A 47 -2.95 12.85 7.53
N GLY A 48 -2.03 11.92 7.82
CA GLY A 48 -2.34 10.61 8.43
C GLY A 48 -2.93 9.55 7.49
N TRP A 49 -2.99 9.79 6.18
CA TRP A 49 -3.52 8.84 5.19
C TRP A 49 -2.60 7.66 4.93
N VAL A 50 -1.29 7.87 5.08
CA VAL A 50 -0.25 6.89 4.76
C VAL A 50 0.70 6.75 5.92
N SER A 51 0.98 5.51 6.30
CA SER A 51 2.05 5.16 7.22
C SER A 51 3.25 4.60 6.47
N SER A 52 4.42 4.66 7.08
CA SER A 52 5.64 4.08 6.51
C SER A 52 6.38 3.23 7.52
N ARG A 53 6.94 2.12 7.05
CA ARG A 53 7.85 1.28 7.84
C ARG A 53 9.17 1.07 7.10
N ARG A 54 10.23 0.87 7.85
CA ARG A 54 11.52 0.47 7.29
C ARG A 54 11.68 -1.04 7.34
N ASP A 55 12.26 -1.59 6.27
CA ASP A 55 12.65 -2.98 6.19
C ASP A 55 14.01 -3.04 5.48
N GLY A 56 15.05 -3.27 6.26
CA GLY A 56 16.43 -3.12 5.79
C GLY A 56 16.73 -1.71 5.27
N THR A 57 17.17 -1.61 4.04
CA THR A 57 17.47 -0.35 3.36
C THR A 57 16.26 0.29 2.69
N SER A 58 15.14 -0.42 2.61
CA SER A 58 13.93 0.01 1.93
C SER A 58 12.90 0.60 2.90
N ARG A 59 12.16 1.60 2.43
CA ARG A 59 11.02 2.16 3.13
C ARG A 59 9.76 1.79 2.36
N PHE A 60 8.83 1.13 3.04
CA PHE A 60 7.53 0.73 2.52
C PHE A 60 6.45 1.68 3.02
N TYR A 61 5.52 1.99 2.15
CA TYR A 61 4.36 2.84 2.44
C TYR A 61 3.09 2.03 2.27
N ALA A 62 2.13 2.26 3.16
CA ALA A 62 0.81 1.65 3.12
C ALA A 62 -0.24 2.65 3.58
N MET A 63 -1.48 2.47 3.17
CA MET A 63 -2.58 3.28 3.65
C MET A 63 -2.88 2.96 5.12
N ALA A 64 -3.02 3.99 5.94
CA ALA A 64 -3.22 3.88 7.39
C ALA A 64 -4.70 3.96 7.79
N MET A 65 -5.57 3.14 7.16
CA MET A 65 -7.03 3.20 7.37
C MET A 65 -7.47 3.17 8.82
N SER A 66 -6.78 2.39 9.67
CA SER A 66 -7.12 2.26 11.09
C SER A 66 -6.75 3.47 11.94
N GLU A 67 -5.87 4.32 11.43
CA GLU A 67 -5.36 5.52 12.12
C GLU A 67 -6.10 6.79 11.67
N LEU A 68 -6.90 6.68 10.59
CA LEU A 68 -7.68 7.79 10.07
C LEU A 68 -8.86 8.14 10.98
N ASP A 69 -9.19 9.42 10.97
CA ASP A 69 -10.42 9.94 11.54
C ASP A 69 -11.67 9.22 10.98
N PRO A 70 -12.70 8.91 11.80
CA PRO A 70 -13.90 8.21 11.36
C PRO A 70 -14.60 8.83 10.15
N GLY A 71 -14.61 10.17 10.03
CA GLY A 71 -15.14 10.85 8.87
C GLY A 71 -14.35 10.58 7.59
N ALA A 72 -13.03 10.54 7.69
CA ALA A 72 -12.14 10.18 6.58
C ALA A 72 -12.31 8.72 6.15
N GLN A 73 -12.49 7.81 7.11
CA GLN A 73 -12.77 6.40 6.82
C GLN A 73 -14.08 6.19 6.05
N GLN A 74 -15.13 6.97 6.36
CA GLN A 74 -16.40 6.93 5.66
C GLN A 74 -16.34 7.59 4.28
N LEU A 75 -15.51 8.60 4.11
CA LEU A 75 -15.35 9.34 2.86
C LEU A 75 -14.55 8.53 1.82
N TRP A 76 -13.56 7.75 2.26
CA TRP A 76 -12.67 7.02 1.35
C TRP A 76 -13.38 6.08 0.38
N PRO A 77 -14.35 5.24 0.78
CA PRO A 77 -15.06 4.36 -0.15
C PRO A 77 -15.73 5.10 -1.31
N LEU A 78 -16.30 6.28 -1.05
CA LEU A 78 -16.96 7.11 -2.05
C LEU A 78 -15.94 7.66 -3.07
N ILE A 79 -14.83 8.19 -2.58
CA ILE A 79 -13.75 8.71 -3.44
C ILE A 79 -13.12 7.58 -4.24
N ARG A 80 -12.86 6.44 -3.62
CA ARG A 80 -12.30 5.26 -4.27
C ARG A 80 -13.13 4.80 -5.46
N GLU A 81 -14.44 4.73 -5.30
CA GLU A 81 -15.37 4.32 -6.36
C GLU A 81 -15.30 5.27 -7.56
N GLN A 82 -15.27 6.57 -7.31
CA GLN A 82 -15.17 7.58 -8.37
C GLN A 82 -13.84 7.51 -9.13
N ILE A 83 -12.75 7.23 -8.45
CA ILE A 83 -11.41 7.21 -9.05
C ILE A 83 -11.10 5.88 -9.73
N ALA A 84 -11.54 4.76 -9.15
CA ALA A 84 -11.29 3.42 -9.67
C ALA A 84 -11.82 3.21 -11.10
N GLY A 85 -12.91 3.92 -11.47
CA GLY A 85 -13.48 3.89 -12.81
C GLY A 85 -12.74 4.77 -13.85
N THR A 86 -11.67 5.47 -13.46
CA THR A 86 -10.92 6.31 -14.41
C THR A 86 -9.91 5.48 -15.20
N ALA A 87 -9.71 5.85 -16.49
CA ALA A 87 -8.71 5.20 -17.34
C ALA A 87 -7.29 5.23 -16.75
N GLY A 88 -6.95 6.27 -16.00
CA GLY A 88 -5.68 6.38 -15.29
C GLY A 88 -5.52 5.32 -14.21
N ALA A 89 -6.56 5.10 -13.40
CA ALA A 89 -6.54 4.09 -12.34
C ALA A 89 -6.46 2.66 -12.90
N GLU A 90 -7.14 2.37 -14.01
CA GLU A 90 -7.06 1.07 -14.67
C GLU A 90 -5.64 0.78 -15.19
N GLN A 91 -4.96 1.77 -15.75
CA GLN A 91 -3.58 1.63 -16.19
C GLN A 91 -2.63 1.41 -15.01
N ASP A 92 -2.84 2.12 -13.91
CA ASP A 92 -2.05 1.95 -12.69
C ASP A 92 -2.22 0.54 -12.12
N GLU A 93 -3.42 0.00 -12.12
CA GLU A 93 -3.71 -1.37 -11.69
C GLU A 93 -2.95 -2.42 -12.54
N ARG A 94 -2.91 -2.23 -13.87
CA ARG A 94 -2.14 -3.12 -14.78
C ARG A 94 -0.65 -3.06 -14.48
N ARG A 95 -0.10 -1.84 -14.26
CA ARG A 95 1.32 -1.65 -13.91
C ARG A 95 1.63 -2.22 -12.53
N LEU A 96 0.73 -2.06 -11.58
CA LEU A 96 0.85 -2.63 -10.24
C LEU A 96 1.02 -4.16 -10.29
N LYS A 97 0.19 -4.85 -11.05
CA LYS A 97 0.31 -6.31 -11.25
C LYS A 97 1.68 -6.69 -11.81
N SER A 98 2.21 -5.92 -12.77
CA SER A 98 3.55 -6.14 -13.32
C SER A 98 4.65 -5.93 -12.28
N VAL A 99 4.57 -4.88 -11.47
CA VAL A 99 5.54 -4.56 -10.40
C VAL A 99 5.54 -5.68 -9.34
N LEU A 100 4.36 -6.11 -8.89
CA LEU A 100 4.22 -7.19 -7.90
C LEU A 100 4.72 -8.53 -8.43
N SER A 101 4.52 -8.82 -9.72
CA SER A 101 5.04 -10.02 -10.37
C SER A 101 6.57 -10.04 -10.37
N LYS A 102 7.21 -8.90 -10.70
CA LYS A 102 8.67 -8.76 -10.64
C LYS A 102 9.22 -8.96 -9.23
N ARG A 103 8.54 -8.43 -8.20
CA ARG A 103 8.91 -8.62 -6.80
C ARG A 103 8.94 -10.12 -6.42
N ARG A 104 7.92 -10.88 -6.84
CA ARG A 104 7.84 -12.34 -6.60
C ARG A 104 9.00 -13.10 -7.24
N SER A 105 9.42 -12.70 -8.43
CA SER A 105 10.54 -13.34 -9.14
C SER A 105 11.89 -13.04 -8.51
N SER A 106 12.04 -11.92 -7.80
CA SER A 106 13.29 -11.51 -7.15
C SER A 106 13.46 -12.05 -5.73
N CYS A 107 12.37 -12.50 -5.09
CA CYS A 107 12.39 -13.03 -3.74
C CYS A 107 12.22 -14.54 -3.77
N SER A 108 13.32 -15.27 -3.55
CA SER A 108 13.30 -16.74 -3.30
C SER A 108 12.79 -17.10 -1.90
N ALA A 109 12.38 -16.12 -1.09
CA ALA A 109 11.80 -16.34 0.23
C ALA A 109 10.27 -16.38 0.15
N PRO A 110 9.61 -17.34 0.84
CA PRO A 110 8.16 -17.37 0.89
C PRO A 110 7.64 -16.10 1.56
N LEU A 111 6.85 -15.31 0.82
CA LEU A 111 6.14 -14.16 1.34
C LEU A 111 5.13 -14.63 2.38
N VAL A 112 5.40 -14.38 3.64
CA VAL A 112 4.37 -14.41 4.66
C VAL A 112 3.39 -13.27 4.32
N PRO A 113 2.12 -13.55 4.04
CA PRO A 113 1.18 -12.50 3.71
C PRO A 113 1.09 -11.51 4.88
N ALA A 114 1.17 -10.22 4.57
CA ALA A 114 1.15 -9.12 5.54
C ALA A 114 -0.10 -9.08 6.47
N ILE A 115 -1.07 -9.94 6.23
CA ILE A 115 -2.29 -10.13 7.02
C ILE A 115 -1.99 -10.65 8.43
N CYS A 116 -0.84 -11.32 8.66
CA CYS A 116 -0.52 -11.91 9.96
C CYS A 116 -0.02 -10.91 11.01
N SER A 117 0.36 -9.69 10.64
CA SER A 117 0.89 -8.69 11.57
C SER A 117 -0.17 -7.77 12.20
N ARG A 118 -1.45 -7.90 11.81
CA ARG A 118 -2.54 -7.03 12.30
C ARG A 118 -3.37 -7.60 13.44
N ILE A 119 -3.12 -8.83 13.87
CA ILE A 119 -3.82 -9.40 15.03
C ILE A 119 -2.98 -9.09 16.27
N LYS A 120 -3.35 -8.04 16.99
CA LYS A 120 -2.80 -7.75 18.32
C LYS A 120 -3.03 -8.98 19.22
N GLY A 121 -1.95 -9.67 19.57
CA GLY A 121 -2.01 -10.72 20.60
C GLY A 121 -1.42 -12.08 20.25
N HIS A 122 -0.90 -12.30 19.04
CA HIS A 122 -0.26 -13.58 18.74
C HIS A 122 1.26 -13.50 18.88
N ARG A 123 1.77 -14.37 19.76
CA ARG A 123 3.20 -14.60 19.98
C ARG A 123 3.88 -14.91 18.65
N ARG A 124 5.08 -14.35 18.47
CA ARG A 124 5.95 -14.62 17.32
C ARG A 124 6.01 -16.13 17.06
N CYS A 125 5.58 -16.57 15.89
CA CYS A 125 5.88 -17.91 15.45
C CYS A 125 7.40 -17.99 15.23
N ALA A 126 8.06 -18.80 16.04
CA ALA A 126 9.48 -19.08 15.89
C ALA A 126 9.71 -19.82 14.56
N PRO A 127 10.80 -19.55 13.84
CA PRO A 127 11.15 -20.31 12.64
C PRO A 127 11.46 -21.76 13.03
N GLY A 128 10.58 -22.69 12.64
CA GLY A 128 10.78 -24.11 12.90
C GLY A 128 9.56 -24.93 13.31
N SER A 129 8.41 -24.34 13.62
CA SER A 129 7.22 -25.13 13.96
C SER A 129 6.46 -25.57 12.70
N ARG A 130 6.49 -26.85 12.42
CA ARG A 130 5.77 -27.56 11.35
C ARG A 130 4.25 -27.70 11.66
N SER A 131 3.56 -26.64 12.01
CA SER A 131 2.14 -26.76 12.39
C SER A 131 1.29 -25.60 11.85
N CYS A 132 1.35 -25.36 10.54
CA CYS A 132 0.28 -24.68 9.83
C CYS A 132 -0.12 -25.57 8.63
N ILE A 133 -0.67 -26.71 8.94
CA ILE A 133 -1.39 -27.52 7.96
C ILE A 133 -2.78 -26.91 7.85
N ALA A 134 -3.05 -26.29 6.73
CA ALA A 134 -4.40 -25.91 6.36
C ALA A 134 -5.25 -27.19 6.24
N MET A 135 -6.28 -27.29 7.03
CA MET A 135 -7.34 -28.26 6.82
C MET A 135 -8.26 -27.77 5.70
N PRO A 136 -8.76 -28.67 4.84
CA PRO A 136 -9.66 -28.34 3.75
C PRO A 136 -11.01 -27.80 4.21
#